data_c7bf8846b4530e0f2963fdf12d1e9813
#
_entry.id   c7bf8846b4530e0f2963fdf12d1e9813
#
_cell.length_a   1.000
_cell.length_b   1.000
_cell.length_c   1.000
_cell.angle_alpha   90.00
_cell.angle_beta   90.00
_cell.angle_gamma   90.00
#
_symmetry.space_group_name_H-M   'P 1'
#
loop_
_entity.id
_entity.type
_entity.pdbx_description
1 polymer ?
#
loop_
_entity_poly.entity_id
_entity_poly.type
_entity_poly.pdbx_seq_one_letter_code
_entity_poly.pdbx_strand_id
1 'polypeptide(L)'
;VKTDGQGDISAIVNMVTLPPGVTIRRWEEADFPAVQRLSAAEGWPTPLERPDAALAAWQHSWPALVAVAGQEVIGFCRALSDGGITTYIAELLVAPGWQRQGIGSALLEASQRSFPGSRLDLLAMETSRRFYERVGFRAFYGFRLNWQEREAGRS
;
A
#
# COMPACT_ATOMS: atom_id res chain seq x y z
N VAL A 1 19.18 -8.02 11.72
CA VAL A 1 19.72 -6.66 11.52
C VAL A 1 18.61 -5.69 11.89
N LYS A 2 18.78 -4.95 12.99
CA LYS A 2 17.86 -3.86 13.35
C LYS A 2 18.03 -2.76 12.29
N THR A 3 16.99 -2.52 11.54
CA THR A 3 16.92 -1.39 10.60
C THR A 3 16.54 -0.14 11.39
N ASP A 4 17.53 0.56 11.91
CA ASP A 4 17.39 1.91 12.50
C ASP A 4 17.16 3.00 11.42
N GLY A 5 16.62 2.61 10.27
CA GLY A 5 16.31 3.50 9.14
C GLY A 5 14.83 3.80 8.94
N GLN A 6 13.97 3.45 9.91
CA GLN A 6 12.55 3.81 9.84
C GLN A 6 12.40 5.26 10.29
N GLY A 7 12.37 6.18 9.32
CA GLY A 7 12.11 7.60 9.58
C GLY A 7 10.82 7.79 10.41
N ASP A 8 10.81 8.80 11.25
CA ASP A 8 9.63 9.18 12.03
C ASP A 8 8.45 9.45 11.09
N ILE A 9 7.51 8.51 11.03
CA ILE A 9 6.34 8.61 10.17
C ILE A 9 5.51 9.87 10.47
N SER A 10 5.53 10.35 11.70
CA SER A 10 4.81 11.56 12.10
C SER A 10 5.35 12.80 11.39
N ALA A 11 6.68 12.91 11.26
CA ALA A 11 7.31 14.00 10.52
C ALA A 11 6.98 13.90 9.02
N ILE A 12 6.97 12.70 8.46
CA ILE A 12 6.63 12.44 7.06
C ILE A 12 5.18 12.83 6.77
N VAL A 13 4.26 12.41 7.64
CA VAL A 13 2.81 12.67 7.47
C VAL A 13 2.48 14.16 7.51
N ASN A 14 3.19 14.95 8.32
CA ASN A 14 3.04 16.40 8.34
C ASN A 14 3.45 17.10 7.03
N MET A 15 4.12 16.39 6.11
CA MET A 15 4.54 16.90 4.81
C MET A 15 3.58 16.56 3.67
N VAL A 16 2.58 15.70 3.92
CA VAL A 16 1.59 15.32 2.90
C VAL A 16 0.26 16.04 3.12
N THR A 17 -0.44 16.33 2.03
CA THR A 17 -1.74 16.98 2.08
C THR A 17 -2.85 15.97 2.25
N LEU A 18 -3.66 16.12 3.29
CA LEU A 18 -4.79 15.26 3.62
C LEU A 18 -6.09 16.08 3.80
N PRO A 19 -7.26 15.48 3.54
CA PRO A 19 -8.54 16.10 3.91
C PRO A 19 -8.65 16.32 5.42
N PRO A 20 -9.46 17.32 5.87
CA PRO A 20 -9.72 17.52 7.28
C PRO A 20 -10.21 16.25 7.98
N GLY A 21 -9.66 15.96 9.17
CA GLY A 21 -10.03 14.80 9.98
C GLY A 21 -9.43 13.48 9.53
N VAL A 22 -8.64 13.46 8.46
CA VAL A 22 -7.90 12.27 8.01
C VAL A 22 -6.44 12.37 8.44
N THR A 23 -5.91 11.27 8.94
CA THR A 23 -4.48 11.11 9.26
C THR A 23 -3.93 9.85 8.61
N ILE A 24 -2.60 9.82 8.42
CA ILE A 24 -1.87 8.61 8.02
C ILE A 24 -0.99 8.21 9.20
N ARG A 25 -0.93 6.94 9.47
CA ARG A 25 -0.01 6.37 10.46
C ARG A 25 0.51 5.02 10.02
N ARG A 26 1.50 4.53 10.74
CA ARG A 26 1.96 3.16 10.59
C ARG A 26 0.82 2.18 10.88
N TRP A 27 0.74 1.11 10.09
CA TRP A 27 -0.15 -0.01 10.32
C TRP A 27 0.21 -0.74 11.62
N GLU A 28 -0.80 -1.19 12.33
CA GLU A 28 -0.71 -2.03 13.51
C GLU A 28 -1.53 -3.31 13.31
N GLU A 29 -1.20 -4.38 14.02
CA GLU A 29 -1.91 -5.66 13.87
C GLU A 29 -3.40 -5.55 14.15
N ALA A 30 -3.80 -4.66 15.06
CA ALA A 30 -5.21 -4.35 15.34
C ALA A 30 -5.98 -3.79 14.13
N ASP A 31 -5.29 -3.29 13.10
CA ASP A 31 -5.92 -2.80 11.86
C ASP A 31 -6.26 -3.94 10.88
N PHE A 32 -5.73 -5.14 11.09
CA PHE A 32 -5.86 -6.23 10.13
C PHE A 32 -7.32 -6.59 9.79
N PRO A 33 -8.28 -6.61 10.73
CA PRO A 33 -9.70 -6.80 10.39
C PRO A 33 -10.24 -5.73 9.42
N ALA A 34 -9.77 -4.49 9.53
CA ALA A 34 -10.14 -3.43 8.59
C ALA A 34 -9.52 -3.65 7.21
N VAL A 35 -8.27 -4.11 7.14
CA VAL A 35 -7.62 -4.50 5.88
C VAL A 35 -8.42 -5.62 5.20
N GLN A 36 -8.83 -6.64 5.94
CA GLN A 36 -9.66 -7.73 5.41
C GLN A 36 -10.98 -7.22 4.84
N ARG A 37 -11.68 -6.38 5.60
CA ARG A 37 -12.96 -5.80 5.18
C ARG A 37 -12.84 -4.95 3.91
N LEU A 38 -11.86 -4.04 3.86
CA LEU A 38 -11.63 -3.17 2.73
C LEU A 38 -11.21 -3.95 1.48
N SER A 39 -10.31 -4.92 1.64
CA SER A 39 -9.86 -5.78 0.55
C SER A 39 -11.00 -6.61 -0.03
N ALA A 40 -11.85 -7.19 0.82
CA ALA A 40 -13.01 -7.96 0.39
C ALA A 40 -14.02 -7.09 -0.39
N ALA A 41 -14.26 -5.87 0.05
CA ALA A 41 -15.15 -4.92 -0.63
C ALA A 41 -14.62 -4.53 -2.02
N GLU A 42 -13.31 -4.54 -2.23
CA GLU A 42 -12.67 -4.27 -3.52
C GLU A 42 -12.57 -5.53 -4.41
N GLY A 43 -12.96 -6.69 -3.90
CA GLY A 43 -12.84 -7.96 -4.62
C GLY A 43 -11.46 -8.61 -4.53
N TRP A 44 -10.69 -8.26 -3.50
CA TRP A 44 -9.40 -8.89 -3.19
C TRP A 44 -9.57 -9.90 -2.06
N PRO A 45 -9.81 -11.18 -2.38
CA PRO A 45 -10.22 -12.16 -1.38
C PRO A 45 -9.07 -12.68 -0.51
N THR A 46 -7.82 -12.53 -0.93
CA THR A 46 -6.66 -13.15 -0.28
C THR A 46 -6.58 -12.94 1.23
N PRO A 47 -6.82 -11.72 1.80
CA PRO A 47 -6.76 -11.55 3.25
C PRO A 47 -7.83 -12.30 4.03
N LEU A 48 -8.93 -12.70 3.40
CA LEU A 48 -9.97 -13.55 4.01
C LEU A 48 -9.70 -15.04 3.78
N GLU A 49 -9.29 -15.41 2.57
CA GLU A 49 -9.05 -16.82 2.19
C GLU A 49 -7.76 -17.38 2.78
N ARG A 50 -6.75 -16.52 2.98
CA ARG A 50 -5.43 -16.89 3.50
C ARG A 50 -5.00 -15.90 4.60
N PRO A 51 -5.75 -15.81 5.72
CA PRO A 51 -5.53 -14.77 6.74
C PRO A 51 -4.13 -14.81 7.35
N ASP A 52 -3.60 -15.99 7.67
CA ASP A 52 -2.28 -16.10 8.29
C ASP A 52 -1.16 -15.64 7.33
N ALA A 53 -1.25 -16.01 6.06
CA ALA A 53 -0.28 -15.59 5.05
C ALA A 53 -0.36 -14.08 4.79
N ALA A 54 -1.56 -13.53 4.74
CA ALA A 54 -1.77 -12.09 4.56
C ALA A 54 -1.28 -11.30 5.77
N LEU A 55 -1.59 -11.74 6.99
CA LEU A 55 -1.09 -11.11 8.22
C LEU A 55 0.44 -11.12 8.26
N ALA A 56 1.07 -12.25 7.98
CA ALA A 56 2.52 -12.36 7.90
C ALA A 56 3.11 -11.41 6.84
N ALA A 57 2.46 -11.29 5.67
CA ALA A 57 2.88 -10.34 4.63
C ALA A 57 2.85 -8.89 5.15
N TRP A 58 1.82 -8.48 5.88
CA TRP A 58 1.73 -7.17 6.49
C TRP A 58 2.79 -6.94 7.55
N GLN A 59 3.03 -7.92 8.43
CA GLN A 59 4.06 -7.86 9.48
C GLN A 59 5.48 -7.71 8.92
N HIS A 60 5.75 -8.29 7.73
CA HIS A 60 7.06 -8.25 7.06
C HIS A 60 7.18 -7.13 6.01
N SER A 61 6.17 -6.28 5.86
CA SER A 61 6.18 -5.16 4.92
C SER A 61 6.59 -3.86 5.59
N TRP A 62 7.36 -3.05 4.86
CA TRP A 62 7.65 -1.67 5.22
C TRP A 62 7.98 -0.85 3.97
N PRO A 63 7.39 0.33 3.76
CA PRO A 63 6.32 0.97 4.56
C PRO A 63 4.98 0.21 4.49
N ALA A 64 4.31 0.15 5.63
CA ALA A 64 2.94 -0.34 5.75
C ALA A 64 2.13 0.71 6.50
N LEU A 65 1.23 1.39 5.80
CA LEU A 65 0.56 2.60 6.26
C LEU A 65 -0.96 2.44 6.16
N VAL A 66 -1.67 3.06 7.10
CA VAL A 66 -3.13 3.20 7.06
C VAL A 66 -3.53 4.68 7.08
N ALA A 67 -4.58 5.00 6.33
CA ALA A 67 -5.28 6.27 6.43
C ALA A 67 -6.50 6.08 7.33
N VAL A 68 -6.68 6.98 8.29
CA VAL A 68 -7.68 6.88 9.35
C VAL A 68 -8.51 8.15 9.42
N ALA A 69 -9.83 8.02 9.47
CA ALA A 69 -10.77 9.09 9.75
C ALA A 69 -11.44 8.80 11.11
N GLY A 70 -11.14 9.63 12.12
CA GLY A 70 -11.52 9.31 13.50
C GLY A 70 -10.83 8.02 13.96
N GLN A 71 -11.60 6.96 14.17
CA GLN A 71 -11.10 5.63 14.54
C GLN A 71 -11.23 4.61 13.40
N GLU A 72 -11.75 5.01 12.26
CA GLU A 72 -11.99 4.12 11.13
C GLU A 72 -10.81 4.11 10.16
N VAL A 73 -10.29 2.94 9.83
CA VAL A 73 -9.35 2.76 8.72
C VAL A 73 -10.14 2.86 7.41
N ILE A 74 -9.81 3.86 6.60
CA ILE A 74 -10.47 4.20 5.34
C ILE A 74 -9.62 3.94 4.10
N GLY A 75 -8.37 3.56 4.30
CA GLY A 75 -7.46 3.21 3.22
C GLY A 75 -6.13 2.72 3.76
N PHE A 76 -5.34 2.14 2.89
CA PHE A 76 -4.02 1.63 3.25
C PHE A 76 -3.05 1.58 2.07
N CYS A 77 -1.76 1.54 2.39
CA CYS A 77 -0.69 1.25 1.45
C CYS A 77 0.28 0.27 2.09
N ARG A 78 0.50 -0.87 1.42
CA ARG A 78 1.50 -1.86 1.81
C ARG A 78 2.62 -1.88 0.78
N ALA A 79 3.84 -1.72 1.23
CA ALA A 79 5.01 -1.66 0.36
C ALA A 79 6.16 -2.53 0.87
N LEU A 80 7.11 -2.78 0.00
CA LEU A 80 8.36 -3.48 0.26
C LEU A 80 9.51 -2.60 -0.24
N SER A 81 10.52 -2.37 0.58
CA SER A 81 11.66 -1.55 0.20
C SER A 81 12.98 -2.26 0.46
N ASP A 82 13.96 -2.06 -0.45
CA ASP A 82 15.36 -2.44 -0.24
C ASP A 82 16.14 -1.42 0.61
N GLY A 83 15.47 -0.35 1.01
CA GLY A 83 16.04 0.73 1.82
C GLY A 83 16.83 1.79 1.05
N GLY A 84 16.97 1.70 -0.27
CA GLY A 84 17.82 2.63 -1.01
C GLY A 84 17.41 2.92 -2.44
N ILE A 85 17.11 1.91 -3.23
CA ILE A 85 16.90 2.06 -4.68
C ILE A 85 15.45 1.88 -5.07
N THR A 86 14.77 0.87 -4.54
CA THR A 86 13.42 0.50 -4.97
C THR A 86 12.50 0.33 -3.78
N THR A 87 11.32 0.96 -3.86
CA THR A 87 10.18 0.69 -3.01
C THR A 87 9.04 0.19 -3.90
N TYR A 88 8.63 -1.05 -3.71
CA TYR A 88 7.54 -1.67 -4.46
C TYR A 88 6.23 -1.54 -3.70
N ILE A 89 5.25 -0.87 -4.30
CA ILE A 89 3.89 -0.78 -3.76
C ILE A 89 3.15 -2.06 -4.11
N ALA A 90 2.94 -2.89 -3.10
CA ALA A 90 2.26 -4.17 -3.25
C ALA A 90 0.73 -4.02 -3.25
N GLU A 91 0.21 -3.11 -2.43
CA GLU A 91 -1.22 -2.83 -2.30
C GLU A 91 -1.45 -1.35 -2.00
N LEU A 92 -2.42 -0.75 -2.68
CA LEU A 92 -2.94 0.58 -2.39
C LEU A 92 -4.46 0.54 -2.53
N LEU A 93 -5.16 0.92 -1.48
CA LEU A 93 -6.62 0.94 -1.48
C LEU A 93 -7.14 2.13 -0.67
N VAL A 94 -8.17 2.78 -1.19
CA VAL A 94 -8.97 3.80 -0.49
C VAL A 94 -10.44 3.43 -0.62
N ALA A 95 -11.15 3.42 0.49
CA ALA A 95 -12.59 3.12 0.54
C ALA A 95 -13.37 4.02 -0.43
N PRO A 96 -14.40 3.51 -1.14
CA PRO A 96 -15.10 4.24 -2.20
C PRO A 96 -15.60 5.64 -1.77
N GLY A 97 -16.14 5.78 -0.57
CA GLY A 97 -16.62 7.06 -0.04
C GLY A 97 -15.51 8.09 0.25
N TRP A 98 -14.25 7.68 0.23
CA TRP A 98 -13.08 8.50 0.50
C TRP A 98 -12.16 8.70 -0.70
N GLN A 99 -12.51 8.13 -1.84
CA GLN A 99 -11.74 8.29 -3.09
C GLN A 99 -11.84 9.71 -3.64
N ARG A 100 -10.87 10.07 -4.50
CA ARG A 100 -10.79 11.39 -5.17
C ARG A 100 -10.65 12.59 -4.21
N GLN A 101 -10.14 12.35 -3.01
CA GLN A 101 -9.84 13.37 -2.00
C GLN A 101 -8.34 13.47 -1.69
N GLY A 102 -7.48 12.89 -2.52
CA GLY A 102 -6.02 12.96 -2.37
C GLY A 102 -5.40 11.92 -1.44
N ILE A 103 -6.21 11.07 -0.78
CA ILE A 103 -5.71 10.11 0.22
C ILE A 103 -4.76 9.08 -0.41
N GLY A 104 -5.09 8.54 -1.59
CA GLY A 104 -4.22 7.60 -2.29
C GLY A 104 -2.87 8.22 -2.67
N SER A 105 -2.88 9.46 -3.16
CA SER A 105 -1.65 10.21 -3.47
C SER A 105 -0.82 10.46 -2.22
N ALA A 106 -1.45 10.82 -1.10
CA ALA A 106 -0.78 11.05 0.18
C ALA A 106 -0.14 9.76 0.73
N LEU A 107 -0.82 8.60 0.62
CA LEU A 107 -0.27 7.30 1.00
C LEU A 107 0.96 6.93 0.16
N LEU A 108 0.93 7.17 -1.16
CA LEU A 108 2.09 6.94 -2.04
C LEU A 108 3.24 7.88 -1.68
N GLU A 109 2.96 9.16 -1.48
CA GLU A 109 3.97 10.16 -1.10
C GLU A 109 4.60 9.83 0.25
N ALA A 110 3.81 9.47 1.26
CA ALA A 110 4.31 9.05 2.56
C ALA A 110 5.19 7.79 2.45
N SER A 111 4.80 6.82 1.61
CA SER A 111 5.59 5.63 1.35
C SER A 111 6.95 5.97 0.70
N GLN A 112 6.97 6.87 -0.28
CA GLN A 112 8.23 7.31 -0.91
C GLN A 112 9.12 8.08 0.04
N ARG A 113 8.54 8.97 0.86
CA ARG A 113 9.29 9.75 1.85
C ARG A 113 9.88 8.90 2.98
N SER A 114 9.34 7.69 3.19
CA SER A 114 9.94 6.73 4.13
C SER A 114 11.32 6.25 3.69
N PHE A 115 11.60 6.28 2.37
CA PHE A 115 12.91 5.97 1.78
C PHE A 115 13.25 7.00 0.70
N PRO A 116 13.68 8.21 1.09
CA PRO A 116 14.04 9.26 0.14
C PRO A 116 15.14 8.80 -0.82
N GLY A 117 14.92 9.04 -2.11
CA GLY A 117 15.84 8.59 -3.15
C GLY A 117 15.46 7.25 -3.78
N SER A 118 14.60 6.45 -3.16
CA SER A 118 14.07 5.26 -3.83
C SER A 118 13.05 5.63 -4.91
N ARG A 119 12.99 4.82 -5.96
CA ARG A 119 11.88 4.88 -6.91
C ARG A 119 10.69 4.07 -6.38
N LEU A 120 9.47 4.48 -6.75
CA LEU A 120 8.29 3.66 -6.53
C LEU A 120 7.99 2.84 -7.78
N ASP A 121 7.91 1.53 -7.64
CA ASP A 121 7.44 0.60 -8.66
C ASP A 121 6.15 -0.08 -8.19
N LEU A 122 5.25 -0.40 -9.12
CA LEU A 122 3.99 -1.10 -8.83
C LEU A 122 3.44 -1.79 -10.07
N LEU A 123 2.53 -2.72 -9.86
CA LEU A 123 1.68 -3.29 -10.90
C LEU A 123 0.27 -2.70 -10.75
N ALA A 124 -0.19 -2.00 -11.78
CA ALA A 124 -1.51 -1.40 -11.82
C ALA A 124 -2.47 -2.22 -12.70
N MET A 125 -3.74 -2.26 -12.30
CA MET A 125 -4.80 -2.69 -13.21
C MET A 125 -5.13 -1.57 -14.20
N GLU A 126 -5.62 -1.91 -15.38
CA GLU A 126 -5.98 -0.92 -16.39
C GLU A 126 -6.95 0.15 -15.86
N THR A 127 -7.87 -0.24 -14.99
CA THR A 127 -8.84 0.66 -14.35
C THR A 127 -8.20 1.74 -13.45
N SER A 128 -7.00 1.50 -12.93
CA SER A 128 -6.28 2.45 -12.06
C SER A 128 -5.17 3.23 -12.80
N ARG A 129 -4.92 2.93 -14.07
CA ARG A 129 -3.87 3.55 -14.87
C ARG A 129 -3.91 5.07 -14.83
N ARG A 130 -5.08 5.69 -15.08
CA ARG A 130 -5.23 7.16 -15.09
C ARG A 130 -4.91 7.82 -13.74
N PHE A 131 -5.15 7.13 -12.64
CA PHE A 131 -4.77 7.61 -11.33
C PHE A 131 -3.25 7.72 -11.22
N TYR A 132 -2.52 6.66 -11.55
CA TYR A 132 -1.06 6.66 -11.45
C TYR A 132 -0.38 7.64 -12.41
N GLU A 133 -0.85 7.75 -13.65
CA GLU A 133 -0.35 8.75 -14.61
C GLU A 133 -0.53 10.18 -14.07
N ARG A 134 -1.69 10.48 -13.46
CA ARG A 134 -1.97 11.80 -12.89
C ARG A 134 -1.07 12.14 -11.70
N VAL A 135 -0.68 11.17 -10.90
CA VAL A 135 0.24 11.37 -9.78
C VAL A 135 1.72 11.25 -10.17
N GLY A 136 2.02 11.21 -11.47
CA GLY A 136 3.38 11.32 -11.99
C GLY A 136 4.09 10.01 -12.31
N PHE A 137 3.41 8.87 -12.23
CA PHE A 137 4.00 7.61 -12.67
C PHE A 137 4.02 7.52 -14.20
N ARG A 138 5.08 6.95 -14.72
CA ARG A 138 5.18 6.55 -16.12
C ARG A 138 4.99 5.05 -16.25
N ALA A 139 4.33 4.60 -17.29
CA ALA A 139 4.04 3.19 -17.51
C ALA A 139 5.30 2.39 -17.84
N PHE A 140 5.42 1.24 -17.22
CA PHE A 140 6.34 0.15 -17.56
C PHE A 140 5.54 -1.12 -17.75
N TYR A 141 6.03 -2.04 -18.59
CA TYR A 141 5.40 -3.34 -18.73
C TYR A 141 5.73 -4.21 -17.51
N GLY A 142 4.69 -4.74 -16.87
CA GLY A 142 4.81 -5.67 -15.76
C GLY A 142 4.36 -7.07 -16.17
N PHE A 143 4.98 -8.08 -15.57
CA PHE A 143 4.62 -9.48 -15.75
C PHE A 143 4.43 -10.14 -14.40
N ARG A 144 3.43 -11.02 -14.30
CA ARG A 144 3.16 -11.81 -13.09
C ARG A 144 3.00 -13.27 -13.46
N LEU A 145 3.57 -14.15 -12.66
CA LEU A 145 3.36 -15.58 -12.73
C LEU A 145 3.04 -16.09 -11.33
N ASN A 146 1.84 -16.62 -11.14
CA ASN A 146 1.43 -17.23 -9.89
C ASN A 146 1.96 -18.68 -9.79
N TRP A 147 2.07 -19.17 -8.57
CA TRP A 147 2.56 -20.54 -8.34
C TRP A 147 1.69 -21.60 -9.04
N GLN A 148 0.37 -21.47 -8.94
CA GLN A 148 -0.60 -22.38 -9.55
C GLN A 148 -0.46 -22.42 -11.09
N GLU A 149 -0.24 -21.25 -11.71
CA GLU A 149 -0.03 -21.14 -13.16
C GLU A 149 1.27 -21.84 -13.58
N ARG A 150 2.31 -21.74 -12.76
CA ARG A 150 3.59 -22.43 -12.99
C ARG A 150 3.45 -23.94 -12.92
N GLU A 151 2.71 -24.45 -11.94
CA GLU A 151 2.49 -25.88 -11.79
C GLU A 151 1.61 -26.43 -12.93
N ALA A 152 0.56 -25.71 -13.33
CA ALA A 152 -0.30 -26.10 -14.45
C ALA A 152 0.45 -26.15 -15.80
N GLY A 153 1.42 -25.27 -16.03
CA GLY A 153 2.21 -25.23 -17.26
C GLY A 153 3.30 -26.32 -17.37
N ARG A 154 3.47 -27.16 -16.34
CA ARG A 154 4.39 -28.30 -16.31
C ARG A 154 3.72 -29.64 -16.62
N SER A 155 2.41 -29.65 -16.86
CA SER A 155 1.61 -30.87 -17.13
C SER A 155 1.60 -31.21 -18.59
#